data_f5be8dae82982fd22e9133707b769922
#
_entry.id   f5be8dae82982fd22e9133707b769922
#
_cell.length_a   1.000
_cell.length_b   1.000
_cell.length_c   1.000
_cell.angle_alpha   90.00
_cell.angle_beta   90.00
_cell.angle_gamma   90.00
#
_symmetry.space_group_name_H-M   'P 1'
#
loop_
_entity.id
_entity.type
_entity.pdbx_description
1 polymer ?
#
loop_
_entity_poly.entity_id
_entity_poly.type
_entity_poly.pdbx_seq_one_letter_code
_entity_poly.pdbx_strand_id
1 'polypeptide(L)'
;MSDRKENINFNLYEDIKKRTNGEIYLGVVGPVRTGKSTFVKRFMDLCVIPEIADANEKQRTIDELPQSSAGSTIMTTEPKFIPGESAAICMADDIKIKVRAIDCVGFMVDGAMGAEENGKERMVNTPWSKEPVPFSMAAQIGTEKVIEEHSTIGIVITTDGSFTGIERDNYVNAEQMAIDKLKKISKPFVVILNCVKPYAKESVQLAEAMKEKYGVNVYACLLYTSPSPRD
;
A
#
# COMPACT_ATOMS: atom_id res chain seq x y z
N MET A 1 29.32 11.74 -17.78
CA MET A 1 27.98 11.14 -17.86
C MET A 1 27.35 10.91 -16.48
N SER A 2 28.11 11.06 -15.39
CA SER A 2 27.65 10.93 -13.99
C SER A 2 26.79 12.12 -13.53
N ASP A 3 27.18 13.34 -13.88
CA ASP A 3 26.57 14.58 -13.34
C ASP A 3 25.11 14.85 -13.74
N ARG A 4 24.61 14.26 -14.85
CA ARG A 4 23.22 14.44 -15.25
C ARG A 4 22.23 13.62 -14.45
N LYS A 5 22.64 12.48 -13.89
CA LYS A 5 21.74 11.63 -13.07
C LYS A 5 21.57 12.20 -11.67
N GLU A 6 22.63 12.78 -11.09
CA GLU A 6 22.56 13.41 -9.77
C GLU A 6 21.71 14.67 -9.77
N ASN A 7 21.81 15.50 -10.80
CA ASN A 7 20.98 16.71 -10.93
C ASN A 7 19.48 16.42 -11.12
N ILE A 8 19.11 15.34 -11.82
CA ILE A 8 17.69 14.98 -12.02
C ILE A 8 17.08 14.48 -10.71
N ASN A 9 17.82 13.73 -9.90
CA ASN A 9 17.33 13.24 -8.62
C ASN A 9 17.17 14.39 -7.59
N PHE A 10 18.11 15.31 -7.52
CA PHE A 10 18.04 16.46 -6.63
C PHE A 10 16.82 17.34 -6.93
N ASN A 11 16.56 17.63 -8.20
CA ASN A 11 15.40 18.42 -8.63
C ASN A 11 14.06 17.72 -8.31
N LEU A 12 13.97 16.40 -8.39
CA LEU A 12 12.76 15.65 -8.07
C LEU A 12 12.39 15.76 -6.59
N TYR A 13 13.35 15.56 -5.68
CA TYR A 13 13.12 15.66 -4.24
C TYR A 13 12.76 17.09 -3.80
N GLU A 14 13.43 18.10 -4.37
CA GLU A 14 13.09 19.51 -4.14
C GLU A 14 11.69 19.86 -4.65
N ASP A 15 11.31 19.36 -5.83
CA ASP A 15 9.98 19.56 -6.38
C ASP A 15 8.89 18.91 -5.53
N ILE A 16 9.10 17.67 -5.10
CA ILE A 16 8.20 16.98 -4.16
C ILE A 16 8.10 17.78 -2.86
N LYS A 17 9.22 18.20 -2.27
CA LYS A 17 9.25 18.99 -1.03
C LYS A 17 8.48 20.31 -1.18
N LYS A 18 8.62 21.00 -2.29
CA LYS A 18 7.90 22.26 -2.57
C LYS A 18 6.39 22.04 -2.71
N ARG A 19 5.99 20.99 -3.40
CA ARG A 19 4.56 20.66 -3.66
C ARG A 19 3.83 20.13 -2.44
N THR A 20 4.52 19.43 -1.56
CA THR A 20 3.92 18.72 -0.41
C THR A 20 4.24 19.37 0.93
N ASN A 21 4.87 20.55 0.94
CA ASN A 21 5.40 21.18 2.15
C ASN A 21 6.35 20.25 2.96
N GLY A 22 7.05 19.36 2.23
CA GLY A 22 7.96 18.37 2.80
C GLY A 22 7.29 17.13 3.39
N GLU A 23 5.97 16.95 3.23
CA GLU A 23 5.24 15.76 3.64
C GLU A 23 4.90 14.86 2.45
N ILE A 24 5.17 13.57 2.57
CA ILE A 24 4.85 12.55 1.57
C ILE A 24 3.84 11.58 2.17
N TYR A 25 2.69 11.45 1.49
CA TYR A 25 1.63 10.53 1.84
C TYR A 25 1.66 9.34 0.88
N LEU A 26 2.11 8.17 1.35
CA LEU A 26 2.15 6.93 0.59
C LEU A 26 0.80 6.22 0.67
N GLY A 27 -0.02 6.31 -0.35
CA GLY A 27 -1.29 5.58 -0.44
C GLY A 27 -1.04 4.13 -0.84
N VAL A 28 -1.21 3.20 0.10
CA VAL A 28 -1.03 1.76 -0.14
C VAL A 28 -2.37 1.16 -0.53
N VAL A 29 -2.55 0.92 -1.82
CA VAL A 29 -3.84 0.57 -2.44
C VAL A 29 -3.76 -0.74 -3.23
N GLY A 30 -4.87 -1.18 -3.79
CA GLY A 30 -4.94 -2.41 -4.59
C GLY A 30 -5.99 -3.39 -4.06
N PRO A 31 -6.02 -4.63 -4.58
CA PRO A 31 -7.01 -5.64 -4.16
C PRO A 31 -6.89 -5.98 -2.67
N VAL A 32 -7.98 -6.47 -2.07
CA VAL A 32 -7.97 -6.98 -0.69
C VAL A 32 -7.01 -8.18 -0.55
N ARG A 33 -6.46 -8.40 0.67
CA ARG A 33 -5.63 -9.56 1.03
C ARG A 33 -4.32 -9.71 0.25
N THR A 34 -3.83 -8.66 -0.39
CA THR A 34 -2.57 -8.70 -1.15
C THR A 34 -1.32 -8.37 -0.32
N GLY A 35 -1.48 -8.06 0.98
CA GLY A 35 -0.38 -7.74 1.88
C GLY A 35 -0.11 -6.24 2.05
N LYS A 36 -1.11 -5.38 1.81
CA LYS A 36 -0.99 -3.91 2.00
C LYS A 36 -0.52 -3.54 3.41
N SER A 37 -1.23 -3.99 4.43
CA SER A 37 -0.85 -3.72 5.84
C SER A 37 0.51 -4.31 6.20
N THR A 38 0.89 -5.46 5.61
CA THR A 38 2.22 -6.05 5.76
C THR A 38 3.29 -5.16 5.15
N PHE A 39 3.03 -4.61 3.96
CA PHE A 39 3.92 -3.63 3.33
C PHE A 39 4.09 -2.39 4.21
N VAL A 40 3.00 -1.79 4.68
CA VAL A 40 3.04 -0.61 5.57
C VAL A 40 3.89 -0.90 6.79
N LYS A 41 3.65 -2.02 7.48
CA LYS A 41 4.44 -2.40 8.64
C LYS A 41 5.93 -2.53 8.30
N ARG A 42 6.27 -3.28 7.25
CA ARG A 42 7.67 -3.48 6.82
C ARG A 42 8.36 -2.18 6.42
N PHE A 43 7.67 -1.34 5.70
CA PHE A 43 8.18 -0.03 5.31
C PHE A 43 8.48 0.84 6.54
N MET A 44 7.57 0.86 7.52
CA MET A 44 7.79 1.58 8.77
C MET A 44 8.94 0.99 9.56
N ASP A 45 8.98 -0.33 9.75
CA ASP A 45 10.03 -1.03 10.51
C ASP A 45 11.44 -0.81 9.93
N LEU A 46 11.56 -0.78 8.60
CA LEU A 46 12.86 -0.75 7.92
C LEU A 46 13.33 0.65 7.54
N CYS A 47 12.39 1.55 7.20
CA CYS A 47 12.74 2.83 6.60
C CYS A 47 12.40 4.04 7.45
N VAL A 48 11.44 3.93 8.39
CA VAL A 48 10.95 5.09 9.13
C VAL A 48 11.36 5.02 10.60
N ILE A 49 11.01 3.95 11.29
CA ILE A 49 11.27 3.79 12.73
C ILE A 49 12.76 3.92 13.11
N PRO A 50 13.72 3.39 12.34
CA PRO A 50 15.13 3.58 12.64
C PRO A 50 15.58 5.04 12.65
N GLU A 51 14.96 5.88 11.83
CA GLU A 51 15.31 7.31 11.66
C GLU A 51 14.65 8.22 12.69
N ILE A 52 13.68 7.74 13.47
CA ILE A 52 13.03 8.52 14.54
C ILE A 52 13.99 8.63 15.73
N ALA A 53 14.41 9.86 16.03
CA ALA A 53 15.35 10.14 17.11
C ALA A 53 14.69 10.17 18.49
N ASP A 54 13.44 10.66 18.60
CA ASP A 54 12.70 10.73 19.85
C ASP A 54 12.12 9.37 20.23
N ALA A 55 12.46 8.90 21.45
CA ALA A 55 12.05 7.58 21.94
C ALA A 55 10.52 7.44 22.12
N ASN A 56 9.83 8.54 22.53
CA ASN A 56 8.39 8.52 22.72
C ASN A 56 7.65 8.53 21.39
N GLU A 57 8.13 9.32 20.42
CA GLU A 57 7.62 9.32 19.05
C GLU A 57 7.82 7.95 18.40
N LYS A 58 9.00 7.36 18.58
CA LYS A 58 9.32 6.01 18.09
C LYS A 58 8.37 4.95 18.65
N GLN A 59 8.15 4.94 19.97
CA GLN A 59 7.25 3.99 20.62
C GLN A 59 5.81 4.19 20.14
N ARG A 60 5.32 5.41 20.07
CA ARG A 60 4.00 5.74 19.55
C ARG A 60 3.82 5.24 18.11
N THR A 61 4.81 5.47 17.25
CA THR A 61 4.80 4.97 15.87
C THR A 61 4.71 3.44 15.82
N ILE A 62 5.44 2.72 16.68
CA ILE A 62 5.38 1.25 16.79
C ILE A 62 3.97 0.79 17.22
N ASP A 63 3.35 1.47 18.18
CA ASP A 63 2.03 1.11 18.69
C ASP A 63 0.91 1.32 17.64
N GLU A 64 1.12 2.25 16.71
CA GLU A 64 0.19 2.55 15.62
C GLU A 64 0.32 1.62 14.41
N LEU A 65 1.35 0.76 14.35
CA LEU A 65 1.56 -0.16 13.24
C LEU A 65 0.36 -1.10 13.04
N PRO A 66 0.07 -1.47 11.78
CA PRO A 66 -0.96 -2.46 11.53
C PRO A 66 -0.61 -3.78 12.20
N GLN A 67 -1.53 -4.31 12.99
CA GLN A 67 -1.37 -5.66 13.50
C GLN A 67 -1.58 -6.64 12.35
N SER A 68 -0.61 -7.53 12.12
CA SER A 68 -0.73 -8.62 11.16
C SER A 68 -1.77 -9.60 11.69
N SER A 69 -3.03 -9.42 11.31
CA SER A 69 -4.05 -10.40 11.64
C SER A 69 -3.89 -11.60 10.70
N ALA A 70 -3.53 -12.73 11.24
CA ALA A 70 -3.67 -14.03 10.56
C ALA A 70 -5.16 -14.40 10.35
N GLY A 71 -6.09 -13.51 10.76
CA GLY A 71 -7.53 -13.69 10.66
C GLY A 71 -8.08 -13.41 9.27
N SER A 72 -9.09 -14.17 8.90
CA SER A 72 -9.79 -14.07 7.62
C SER A 72 -10.74 -12.87 7.53
N THR A 73 -11.04 -12.18 8.63
CA THR A 73 -12.07 -11.14 8.70
C THR A 73 -11.45 -9.76 8.65
N ILE A 74 -11.88 -8.95 7.69
CA ILE A 74 -11.49 -7.55 7.56
C ILE A 74 -12.33 -6.74 8.56
N MET A 75 -11.67 -6.03 9.50
CA MET A 75 -12.33 -5.41 10.65
C MET A 75 -12.72 -3.94 10.44
N THR A 76 -11.97 -3.19 9.60
CA THR A 76 -12.20 -1.75 9.42
C THR A 76 -12.38 -1.40 7.95
N THR A 77 -13.20 -0.37 7.68
CA THR A 77 -13.44 0.18 6.34
C THR A 77 -12.72 1.51 6.12
N GLU A 78 -12.29 2.15 7.20
CA GLU A 78 -11.66 3.47 7.13
C GLU A 78 -10.16 3.37 6.84
N PRO A 79 -9.62 4.24 5.98
CA PRO A 79 -8.19 4.38 5.79
C PRO A 79 -7.50 4.78 7.09
N LYS A 80 -6.36 4.15 7.39
CA LYS A 80 -5.52 4.46 8.54
C LYS A 80 -4.26 5.21 8.10
N PHE A 81 -4.01 6.37 8.73
CA PHE A 81 -2.77 7.11 8.57
C PHE A 81 -1.74 6.62 9.60
N ILE A 82 -0.57 6.20 9.13
CA ILE A 82 0.47 5.58 9.94
C ILE A 82 1.83 6.23 9.62
N PRO A 83 2.49 6.85 10.60
CA PRO A 83 1.95 7.20 11.92
C PRO A 83 0.86 8.26 11.85
N GLY A 84 0.11 8.44 12.92
CA GLY A 84 -0.94 9.47 13.04
C GLY A 84 -0.41 10.89 12.84
N GLU A 85 0.80 11.18 13.31
CA GLU A 85 1.59 12.37 12.96
C GLU A 85 2.75 11.96 12.05
N SER A 86 3.07 12.77 11.03
CA SER A 86 4.10 12.44 10.05
C SER A 86 5.49 12.31 10.69
N ALA A 87 6.15 11.17 10.45
CA ALA A 87 7.50 10.94 10.93
C ALA A 87 8.55 11.55 10.00
N ALA A 88 9.53 12.24 10.56
CA ALA A 88 10.65 12.77 9.82
C ALA A 88 11.69 11.68 9.58
N ILE A 89 12.06 11.47 8.32
CA ILE A 89 13.14 10.58 7.91
C ILE A 89 14.24 11.37 7.21
N CYS A 90 15.49 10.95 7.43
CA CYS A 90 16.63 11.50 6.73
C CYS A 90 16.89 10.64 5.50
N MET A 91 16.85 11.25 4.32
CA MET A 91 17.29 10.61 3.08
C MET A 91 18.76 10.96 2.80
N ALA A 92 19.35 10.41 1.76
CA ALA A 92 20.70 10.75 1.34
C ALA A 92 20.88 12.28 1.24
N ASP A 93 22.07 12.77 1.60
CA ASP A 93 22.46 14.19 1.51
C ASP A 93 21.71 15.16 2.44
N ASP A 94 21.40 14.75 3.69
CA ASP A 94 20.73 15.56 4.72
C ASP A 94 19.33 16.09 4.34
N ILE A 95 18.70 15.52 3.32
CA ILE A 95 17.34 15.87 2.95
C ILE A 95 16.36 15.22 3.93
N LYS A 96 15.73 16.04 4.76
CA LYS A 96 14.66 15.60 5.66
C LYS A 96 13.31 15.70 4.97
N ILE A 97 12.57 14.60 4.98
CA ILE A 97 11.18 14.55 4.53
C ILE A 97 10.32 13.95 5.65
N LYS A 98 9.06 14.34 5.66
CA LYS A 98 8.08 13.74 6.55
C LYS A 98 7.26 12.72 5.77
N VAL A 99 7.08 11.53 6.31
CA VAL A 99 6.39 10.43 5.64
C VAL A 99 5.23 9.93 6.47
N ARG A 100 4.12 9.65 5.80
CA ARG A 100 2.98 8.90 6.30
C ARG A 100 2.61 7.82 5.31
N ALA A 101 2.34 6.61 5.78
CA ALA A 101 1.66 5.61 4.99
C ALA A 101 0.15 5.66 5.27
N ILE A 102 -0.65 5.38 4.25
CA ILE A 102 -2.10 5.29 4.37
C ILE A 102 -2.48 3.88 3.98
N ASP A 103 -2.89 3.09 4.97
CA ASP A 103 -3.39 1.73 4.79
C ASP A 103 -4.91 1.76 4.57
N CYS A 104 -5.41 1.00 3.61
CA CYS A 104 -6.84 0.87 3.34
C CYS A 104 -7.23 -0.58 3.06
N VAL A 105 -8.52 -0.86 3.08
CA VAL A 105 -9.03 -2.21 2.80
C VAL A 105 -8.63 -2.70 1.41
N GLY A 106 -8.84 -1.88 0.40
CA GLY A 106 -8.63 -2.24 -1.01
C GLY A 106 -9.93 -2.62 -1.72
N PHE A 107 -9.82 -2.84 -3.02
CA PHE A 107 -10.93 -3.29 -3.87
C PHE A 107 -11.22 -4.77 -3.59
N MET A 108 -12.49 -5.12 -3.48
CA MET A 108 -12.92 -6.49 -3.25
C MET A 108 -12.58 -7.38 -4.45
N VAL A 109 -12.34 -8.66 -4.16
CA VAL A 109 -12.07 -9.70 -5.17
C VAL A 109 -12.97 -10.89 -4.89
N ASP A 110 -13.30 -11.62 -5.94
CA ASP A 110 -14.08 -12.84 -5.83
C ASP A 110 -13.33 -13.89 -4.97
N GLY A 111 -14.05 -14.53 -4.05
CA GLY A 111 -13.47 -15.48 -3.12
C GLY A 111 -12.85 -14.86 -1.86
N ALA A 112 -12.81 -13.53 -1.72
CA ALA A 112 -12.38 -12.89 -0.48
C ALA A 112 -13.48 -12.94 0.59
N MET A 113 -13.15 -13.53 1.75
CA MET A 113 -14.08 -13.60 2.89
C MET A 113 -14.16 -12.25 3.62
N GLY A 114 -15.32 -11.98 4.24
CA GLY A 114 -15.55 -10.81 5.10
C GLY A 114 -16.48 -9.75 4.51
N ALA A 115 -16.90 -9.91 3.24
CA ALA A 115 -17.94 -9.09 2.64
C ALA A 115 -19.36 -9.54 3.04
N GLU A 116 -19.49 -10.79 3.49
CA GLU A 116 -20.76 -11.39 3.89
C GLU A 116 -20.73 -11.80 5.36
N GLU A 117 -21.89 -11.71 6.00
CA GLU A 117 -22.15 -12.19 7.36
C GLU A 117 -23.48 -12.93 7.36
N ASN A 118 -23.49 -14.20 7.80
CA ASN A 118 -24.68 -15.06 7.80
C ASN A 118 -25.39 -15.18 6.42
N GLY A 119 -24.62 -15.23 5.34
CA GLY A 119 -25.13 -15.36 3.96
C GLY A 119 -25.80 -14.10 3.43
N LYS A 120 -25.61 -12.95 4.08
CA LYS A 120 -26.07 -11.63 3.63
C LYS A 120 -24.87 -10.68 3.53
N GLU A 121 -24.98 -9.72 2.63
CA GLU A 121 -23.97 -8.68 2.50
C GLU A 121 -23.83 -7.92 3.82
N ARG A 122 -22.59 -7.82 4.31
CA ARG A 122 -22.28 -7.13 5.57
C ARG A 122 -22.45 -5.63 5.40
N MET A 123 -23.32 -5.03 6.23
CA MET A 123 -23.54 -3.59 6.27
C MET A 123 -22.63 -2.94 7.30
N VAL A 124 -22.06 -1.79 6.97
CA VAL A 124 -21.11 -1.04 7.81
C VAL A 124 -21.42 0.45 7.85
N ASN A 125 -21.17 1.08 8.98
CA ASN A 125 -21.20 2.53 9.11
C ASN A 125 -19.90 3.12 8.60
N THR A 126 -19.97 4.26 7.93
CA THR A 126 -18.80 5.00 7.43
C THR A 126 -18.97 6.49 7.70
N PRO A 127 -17.86 7.25 7.86
CA PRO A 127 -17.94 8.71 8.12
C PRO A 127 -18.56 9.50 6.96
N TRP A 128 -18.61 8.92 5.77
CA TRP A 128 -19.11 9.57 4.54
C TRP A 128 -20.52 9.18 4.15
N SER A 129 -21.20 8.33 4.93
CA SER A 129 -22.59 7.97 4.69
C SER A 129 -23.41 8.06 5.98
N LYS A 130 -24.61 8.63 5.89
CA LYS A 130 -25.55 8.71 7.02
C LYS A 130 -26.22 7.37 7.33
N GLU A 131 -26.33 6.50 6.33
CA GLU A 131 -26.93 5.17 6.44
C GLU A 131 -25.85 4.11 6.28
N PRO A 132 -26.00 2.93 6.90
CA PRO A 132 -25.11 1.81 6.67
C PRO A 132 -25.06 1.46 5.18
N VAL A 133 -23.86 1.21 4.68
CA VAL A 133 -23.62 0.81 3.29
C VAL A 133 -23.00 -0.59 3.23
N PRO A 134 -23.14 -1.30 2.10
CA PRO A 134 -22.44 -2.56 1.90
C PRO A 134 -20.95 -2.44 2.15
N PHE A 135 -20.36 -3.45 2.80
CA PHE A 135 -18.92 -3.47 3.10
C PHE A 135 -18.07 -3.32 1.84
N SER A 136 -18.45 -3.98 0.74
CA SER A 136 -17.79 -3.89 -0.56
C SER A 136 -17.75 -2.45 -1.08
N MET A 137 -18.85 -1.73 -0.96
CA MET A 137 -18.97 -0.33 -1.35
C MET A 137 -18.14 0.59 -0.44
N ALA A 138 -18.17 0.35 0.87
CA ALA A 138 -17.38 1.12 1.83
C ALA A 138 -15.87 0.95 1.58
N ALA A 139 -15.41 -0.27 1.31
CA ALA A 139 -14.03 -0.59 0.98
C ALA A 139 -13.59 0.09 -0.32
N GLN A 140 -14.45 0.09 -1.32
CA GLN A 140 -14.21 0.77 -2.59
C GLN A 140 -14.07 2.29 -2.38
N ILE A 141 -15.05 2.94 -1.75
CA ILE A 141 -15.04 4.40 -1.50
C ILE A 141 -13.81 4.79 -0.68
N GLY A 142 -13.51 4.05 0.40
CA GLY A 142 -12.33 4.32 1.21
C GLY A 142 -11.02 4.22 0.42
N THR A 143 -10.90 3.23 -0.47
CA THR A 143 -9.73 3.07 -1.34
C THR A 143 -9.64 4.20 -2.38
N GLU A 144 -10.76 4.59 -2.97
CA GLU A 144 -10.83 5.72 -3.91
C GLU A 144 -10.41 7.03 -3.25
N LYS A 145 -10.87 7.31 -2.03
CA LYS A 145 -10.43 8.48 -1.26
C LYS A 145 -8.93 8.51 -1.01
N VAL A 146 -8.32 7.36 -0.70
CA VAL A 146 -6.85 7.27 -0.57
C VAL A 146 -6.18 7.62 -1.88
N ILE A 147 -6.68 7.09 -3.01
CA ILE A 147 -6.14 7.38 -4.33
C ILE A 147 -6.28 8.86 -4.69
N GLU A 148 -7.48 9.41 -4.54
CA GLU A 148 -7.82 10.72 -5.09
C GLU A 148 -7.43 11.87 -4.16
N GLU A 149 -7.74 11.75 -2.86
CA GLU A 149 -7.70 12.88 -1.92
C GLU A 149 -6.48 12.84 -0.99
N HIS A 150 -6.06 11.65 -0.52
CA HIS A 150 -5.17 11.57 0.63
C HIS A 150 -3.71 11.27 0.32
N SER A 151 -3.40 10.65 -0.82
CA SER A 151 -2.02 10.26 -1.14
C SER A 151 -1.34 11.20 -2.12
N THR A 152 -0.02 11.39 -1.95
CA THR A 152 0.85 12.07 -2.93
C THR A 152 1.46 11.08 -3.90
N ILE A 153 1.74 9.86 -3.44
CA ILE A 153 2.32 8.76 -4.22
C ILE A 153 1.49 7.50 -3.96
N GLY A 154 1.19 6.74 -5.01
CA GLY A 154 0.50 5.45 -4.91
C GLY A 154 1.49 4.28 -4.84
N ILE A 155 1.21 3.31 -3.97
CA ILE A 155 1.85 2.00 -3.94
C ILE A 155 0.75 0.97 -4.17
N VAL A 156 0.68 0.40 -5.37
CA VAL A 156 -0.30 -0.65 -5.67
C VAL A 156 0.28 -2.00 -5.26
N ILE A 157 -0.35 -2.66 -4.30
CA ILE A 157 0.05 -4.01 -3.89
C ILE A 157 -0.93 -5.01 -4.50
N THR A 158 -0.40 -5.92 -5.31
CA THR A 158 -1.13 -7.06 -5.85
C THR A 158 -0.40 -8.37 -5.54
N THR A 159 -0.89 -9.51 -6.03
CA THR A 159 -0.31 -10.83 -5.74
C THR A 159 -0.43 -11.77 -6.94
N ASP A 160 0.42 -12.78 -6.98
CA ASP A 160 0.33 -13.93 -7.88
C ASP A 160 -0.65 -15.02 -7.37
N GLY A 161 -1.27 -14.80 -6.20
CA GLY A 161 -2.17 -15.78 -5.55
C GLY A 161 -1.46 -16.82 -4.68
N SER A 162 -0.14 -16.91 -4.70
CA SER A 162 0.63 -18.02 -4.10
C SER A 162 0.47 -18.20 -2.58
N PHE A 163 -0.03 -17.20 -1.85
CA PHE A 163 -0.18 -17.26 -0.39
C PHE A 163 -1.60 -16.95 0.12
N THR A 164 -2.53 -16.62 -0.77
CA THR A 164 -3.86 -16.12 -0.35
C THR A 164 -4.95 -17.17 -0.37
N GLY A 165 -4.74 -18.28 -1.08
CA GLY A 165 -5.79 -19.26 -1.36
C GLY A 165 -6.84 -18.78 -2.37
N ILE A 166 -6.61 -17.65 -3.02
CA ILE A 166 -7.44 -17.07 -4.08
C ILE A 166 -6.59 -17.06 -5.36
N GLU A 167 -7.14 -17.52 -6.47
CA GLU A 167 -6.42 -17.58 -7.74
C GLU A 167 -6.09 -16.19 -8.30
N ARG A 168 -4.98 -16.08 -9.02
CA ARG A 168 -4.49 -14.84 -9.61
C ARG A 168 -5.55 -14.09 -10.45
N ASP A 169 -6.34 -14.80 -11.22
CA ASP A 169 -7.32 -14.20 -12.12
C ASP A 169 -8.38 -13.37 -11.39
N ASN A 170 -8.73 -13.75 -10.17
CA ASN A 170 -9.68 -13.01 -9.34
C ASN A 170 -9.15 -11.63 -8.92
N TYR A 171 -7.83 -11.43 -8.92
CA TYR A 171 -7.23 -10.14 -8.56
C TYR A 171 -7.15 -9.14 -9.72
N VAL A 172 -7.21 -9.61 -10.98
CA VAL A 172 -6.92 -8.80 -12.17
C VAL A 172 -7.83 -7.59 -12.27
N ASN A 173 -9.14 -7.75 -12.05
CA ASN A 173 -10.09 -6.65 -12.16
C ASN A 173 -9.84 -5.57 -11.09
N ALA A 174 -9.69 -5.96 -9.85
CA ALA A 174 -9.45 -5.04 -8.73
C ALA A 174 -8.08 -4.33 -8.85
N GLU A 175 -7.06 -5.03 -9.36
CA GLU A 175 -5.75 -4.48 -9.68
C GLU A 175 -5.86 -3.42 -10.79
N GLN A 176 -6.56 -3.75 -11.87
CA GLN A 176 -6.81 -2.85 -12.99
C GLN A 176 -7.52 -1.56 -12.51
N MET A 177 -8.57 -1.69 -11.68
CA MET A 177 -9.29 -0.56 -11.12
C MET A 177 -8.36 0.40 -10.36
N ALA A 178 -7.47 -0.13 -9.52
CA ALA A 178 -6.52 0.70 -8.77
C ALA A 178 -5.55 1.45 -9.70
N ILE A 179 -5.00 0.74 -10.68
CA ILE A 179 -4.03 1.29 -11.64
C ILE A 179 -4.68 2.36 -12.52
N ASP A 180 -5.86 2.08 -13.08
CA ASP A 180 -6.56 3.00 -13.97
C ASP A 180 -6.96 4.30 -13.25
N LYS A 181 -7.41 4.20 -11.98
CA LYS A 181 -7.71 5.39 -11.19
C LYS A 181 -6.48 6.26 -10.95
N LEU A 182 -5.34 5.67 -10.58
CA LEU A 182 -4.09 6.40 -10.39
C LEU A 182 -3.61 7.07 -11.69
N LYS A 183 -3.71 6.36 -12.82
CA LYS A 183 -3.38 6.90 -14.15
C LYS A 183 -4.29 8.05 -14.54
N LYS A 184 -5.60 7.91 -14.32
CA LYS A 184 -6.60 8.93 -14.67
C LYS A 184 -6.29 10.29 -14.04
N ILE A 185 -5.75 10.28 -12.81
CA ILE A 185 -5.39 11.53 -12.10
C ILE A 185 -3.89 11.86 -12.23
N SER A 186 -3.16 11.14 -13.09
CA SER A 186 -1.71 11.32 -13.30
C SER A 186 -0.89 11.30 -12.01
N LYS A 187 -1.33 10.51 -11.02
CA LYS A 187 -0.59 10.35 -9.75
C LYS A 187 0.60 9.43 -9.96
N PRO A 188 1.81 9.79 -9.48
CA PRO A 188 2.95 8.89 -9.53
C PRO A 188 2.70 7.65 -8.67
N PHE A 189 3.01 6.47 -9.20
CA PHE A 189 2.85 5.22 -8.47
C PHE A 189 3.79 4.12 -8.97
N VAL A 190 3.94 3.09 -8.16
CA VAL A 190 4.60 1.83 -8.51
C VAL A 190 3.68 0.66 -8.19
N VAL A 191 3.92 -0.48 -8.83
CA VAL A 191 3.20 -1.73 -8.56
C VAL A 191 4.16 -2.73 -7.91
N ILE A 192 3.72 -3.34 -6.82
CA ILE A 192 4.42 -4.41 -6.12
C ILE A 192 3.60 -5.70 -6.28
N LEU A 193 4.21 -6.69 -6.91
CA LEU A 193 3.70 -8.04 -7.02
C LEU A 193 4.20 -8.86 -5.83
N ASN A 194 3.35 -9.04 -4.82
CA ASN A 194 3.66 -9.85 -3.64
C ASN A 194 3.51 -11.33 -3.96
N CYS A 195 4.60 -12.09 -3.87
CA CYS A 195 4.67 -13.51 -4.20
C CYS A 195 5.66 -14.26 -3.32
N VAL A 196 5.42 -15.55 -3.11
CA VAL A 196 6.27 -16.39 -2.23
C VAL A 196 7.68 -16.59 -2.81
N LYS A 197 7.81 -16.62 -4.14
CA LYS A 197 9.07 -16.86 -4.83
C LYS A 197 9.35 -15.76 -5.88
N PRO A 198 9.77 -14.55 -5.45
CA PRO A 198 9.90 -13.39 -6.35
C PRO A 198 10.94 -13.57 -7.48
N TYR A 199 11.90 -14.46 -7.29
CA TYR A 199 12.94 -14.76 -8.29
C TYR A 199 12.62 -15.99 -9.16
N ALA A 200 11.48 -16.65 -8.94
CA ALA A 200 11.05 -17.74 -9.80
C ALA A 200 10.70 -17.20 -11.20
N LYS A 201 10.94 -18.03 -12.21
CA LYS A 201 10.72 -17.66 -13.61
C LYS A 201 9.29 -17.18 -13.86
N GLU A 202 8.31 -17.84 -13.25
CA GLU A 202 6.89 -17.53 -13.36
C GLU A 202 6.56 -16.15 -12.78
N SER A 203 7.10 -15.83 -11.60
CA SER A 203 6.89 -14.52 -10.95
C SER A 203 7.54 -13.38 -11.72
N VAL A 204 8.73 -13.61 -12.26
CA VAL A 204 9.44 -12.63 -13.10
C VAL A 204 8.67 -12.39 -14.40
N GLN A 205 8.24 -13.46 -15.07
CA GLN A 205 7.44 -13.36 -16.31
C GLN A 205 6.11 -12.64 -16.08
N LEU A 206 5.43 -12.93 -14.95
CA LEU A 206 4.21 -12.24 -14.58
C LEU A 206 4.44 -10.73 -14.36
N ALA A 207 5.51 -10.37 -13.64
CA ALA A 207 5.86 -8.97 -13.41
C ALA A 207 6.18 -8.22 -14.71
N GLU A 208 6.88 -8.87 -15.64
CA GLU A 208 7.18 -8.32 -16.96
C GLU A 208 5.90 -8.15 -17.81
N ALA A 209 5.04 -9.16 -17.85
CA ALA A 209 3.76 -9.07 -18.55
C ALA A 209 2.86 -7.97 -18.00
N MET A 210 2.84 -7.79 -16.67
CA MET A 210 2.12 -6.68 -16.02
C MET A 210 2.74 -5.33 -16.38
N LYS A 211 4.07 -5.23 -16.40
CA LYS A 211 4.77 -4.01 -16.81
C LYS A 211 4.43 -3.61 -18.25
N GLU A 212 4.39 -4.55 -19.16
CA GLU A 212 3.98 -4.33 -20.55
C GLU A 212 2.51 -3.91 -20.63
N LYS A 213 1.62 -4.67 -19.96
CA LYS A 213 0.18 -4.41 -19.94
C LYS A 213 -0.16 -3.03 -19.41
N TYR A 214 0.44 -2.66 -18.30
CA TYR A 214 0.10 -1.42 -17.58
C TYR A 214 1.01 -0.25 -17.93
N GLY A 215 2.14 -0.45 -18.59
CA GLY A 215 3.10 0.61 -18.91
C GLY A 215 3.69 1.30 -17.67
N VAL A 216 3.87 0.57 -16.56
CA VAL A 216 4.37 1.06 -15.29
C VAL A 216 5.39 0.09 -14.68
N ASN A 217 6.22 0.57 -13.76
CA ASN A 217 7.16 -0.30 -13.09
C ASN A 217 6.44 -1.28 -12.16
N VAL A 218 6.77 -2.57 -12.29
CA VAL A 218 6.27 -3.67 -11.45
C VAL A 218 7.46 -4.38 -10.82
N TYR A 219 7.43 -4.54 -9.50
CA TYR A 219 8.48 -5.20 -8.73
C TYR A 219 7.92 -6.43 -8.03
N ALA A 220 8.44 -7.61 -8.38
CA ALA A 220 8.13 -8.83 -7.65
C ALA A 220 8.90 -8.86 -6.32
N CYS A 221 8.23 -9.11 -5.22
CA CYS A 221 8.85 -9.23 -3.91
C CYS A 221 8.06 -10.15 -2.97
N LEU A 222 8.72 -10.60 -1.90
CA LEU A 222 8.09 -11.31 -0.79
C LEU A 222 7.93 -10.33 0.38
N LEU A 223 6.69 -9.92 0.65
CA LEU A 223 6.37 -9.03 1.78
C LEU A 223 6.28 -9.77 3.11
N TYR A 224 5.91 -11.06 3.09
CA TYR A 224 5.79 -11.90 4.27
C TYR A 224 7.01 -12.81 4.38
N THR A 225 7.77 -12.68 5.46
CA THR A 225 8.77 -13.67 5.88
C THR A 225 8.24 -14.32 7.15
N SER A 226 8.00 -15.64 7.13
CA SER A 226 7.81 -16.38 8.37
C SER A 226 9.02 -16.13 9.28
N PRO A 227 8.83 -15.92 10.59
CA PRO A 227 9.96 -15.92 11.51
C PRO A 227 10.73 -17.22 11.30
N SER A 228 12.04 -17.09 11.08
CA SER A 228 12.90 -18.27 10.98
C SER A 228 12.86 -19.00 12.32
N PRO A 229 12.81 -20.35 12.36
CA PRO A 229 12.91 -21.09 13.60
C PRO A 229 14.25 -20.90 14.34
N ARG A 230 15.10 -19.99 13.90
CA ARG A 230 16.43 -19.72 14.46
C ARG A 230 16.58 -18.33 15.08
N ASP A 231 15.51 -17.55 15.18
CA ASP A 231 15.52 -16.24 15.85
C ASP A 231 14.93 -16.33 17.25
#